data_c36014b355ab00969d4f0eb9f20a9d08
#
_entry.id   c36014b355ab00969d4f0eb9f20a9d08
#
_cell.length_a   1.000
_cell.length_b   1.000
_cell.length_c   1.000
_cell.angle_alpha   90.00
_cell.angle_beta   90.00
_cell.angle_gamma   90.00
#
_symmetry.space_group_name_H-M   'P 1'
#
loop_
_entity.id
_entity.type
_entity.pdbx_description
1 polymer ?
#
loop_
_entity_poly.entity_id
_entity_poly.type
_entity_poly.pdbx_seq_one_letter_code
_entity_poly.pdbx_strand_id
1 'polypeptide(L)'
;MPFASIPEALELFRQGQMLVVVDDEDRENEGDLTLAAEFATPDAINFMAVHGRGLVCLALAPEICDRLNLPLMSQRNTSQFGTAFCEAIDAAEGVTTGISAADRARTIQVAIAPNAHPADLARPGHMFPLRAREG
;
A
#
# COMPACT_ATOMS: atom_id res chain seq x y z
N MET A 1 -26.01 8.99 -1.99
CA MET A 1 -25.35 8.51 -3.23
C MET A 1 -25.15 7.00 -3.11
N PRO A 2 -25.64 6.22 -4.05
CA PRO A 2 -25.44 4.78 -3.97
C PRO A 2 -23.95 4.43 -4.20
N PHE A 3 -23.50 3.40 -3.52
CA PHE A 3 -22.18 2.83 -3.77
C PHE A 3 -22.16 2.12 -5.13
N ALA A 4 -20.98 2.05 -5.74
CA ALA A 4 -20.77 1.20 -6.90
C ALA A 4 -20.98 -0.28 -6.54
N SER A 5 -21.47 -1.06 -7.48
CA SER A 5 -21.54 -2.52 -7.30
C SER A 5 -20.13 -3.12 -7.27
N ILE A 6 -19.97 -4.25 -6.61
CA ILE A 6 -18.66 -4.92 -6.54
C ILE A 6 -18.12 -5.28 -7.94
N PRO A 7 -18.93 -5.84 -8.87
CA PRO A 7 -18.45 -6.10 -10.24
C PRO A 7 -17.95 -4.84 -10.95
N GLU A 8 -18.68 -3.73 -10.83
CA GLU A 8 -18.29 -2.44 -11.39
C GLU A 8 -16.98 -1.92 -10.78
N ALA A 9 -16.86 -1.96 -9.45
CA ALA A 9 -15.66 -1.55 -8.75
C ALA A 9 -14.44 -2.38 -9.18
N LEU A 10 -14.60 -3.70 -9.32
CA LEU A 10 -13.52 -4.58 -9.78
C LEU A 10 -13.08 -4.27 -11.21
N GLU A 11 -14.02 -3.96 -12.09
CA GLU A 11 -13.70 -3.59 -13.47
C GLU A 11 -12.93 -2.27 -13.53
N LEU A 12 -13.38 -1.25 -12.81
CA LEU A 12 -12.68 0.04 -12.72
C LEU A 12 -11.26 -0.15 -12.15
N PHE A 13 -11.13 -0.98 -11.12
CA PHE A 13 -9.84 -1.28 -10.49
C PHE A 13 -8.87 -1.95 -11.47
N ARG A 14 -9.34 -2.91 -12.28
CA ARG A 14 -8.55 -3.55 -13.34
C ARG A 14 -8.09 -2.58 -14.42
N GLN A 15 -8.86 -1.53 -14.66
CA GLN A 15 -8.52 -0.47 -15.61
C GLN A 15 -7.56 0.58 -15.03
N GLY A 16 -7.11 0.42 -13.79
CA GLY A 16 -6.21 1.36 -13.14
C GLY A 16 -6.90 2.60 -12.61
N GLN A 17 -8.22 2.54 -12.41
CA GLN A 17 -8.97 3.63 -11.80
C GLN A 17 -8.78 3.63 -10.28
N MET A 18 -8.60 4.81 -9.73
CA MET A 18 -8.55 5.02 -8.27
C MET A 18 -9.98 5.01 -7.72
N LEU A 19 -10.20 4.26 -6.66
CA LEU A 19 -11.49 4.15 -5.98
C LEU A 19 -11.39 4.76 -4.60
N VAL A 20 -12.53 5.22 -4.08
CA VAL A 20 -12.69 5.53 -2.66
C VAL A 20 -13.36 4.31 -2.02
N VAL A 21 -12.65 3.64 -1.14
CA VAL A 21 -13.15 2.50 -0.38
C VAL A 21 -13.47 2.98 1.03
N VAL A 22 -14.68 2.72 1.48
CA VAL A 22 -15.13 3.11 2.83
C VAL A 22 -15.38 1.87 3.67
N ASP A 23 -15.16 1.99 4.95
CA ASP A 23 -15.44 0.94 5.91
C ASP A 23 -16.69 1.24 6.72
N ASP A 24 -17.01 0.33 7.64
CA ASP A 24 -18.19 0.42 8.50
C ASP A 24 -18.10 1.62 9.46
N GLU A 25 -19.22 2.26 9.73
CA GLU A 25 -19.33 3.36 10.69
C GLU A 25 -18.85 2.97 12.10
N ASP A 26 -19.01 1.70 12.45
CA ASP A 26 -18.59 1.15 13.75
C ASP A 26 -17.11 0.80 13.80
N ARG A 27 -16.38 0.91 12.67
CA ARG A 27 -14.94 0.69 12.62
C ARG A 27 -14.21 2.04 12.59
N GLU A 28 -13.51 2.37 11.52
CA GLU A 28 -12.81 3.66 11.41
C GLU A 28 -13.72 4.77 10.87
N ASN A 29 -14.75 4.40 10.10
CA ASN A 29 -15.66 5.33 9.42
C ASN A 29 -14.88 6.35 8.57
N GLU A 30 -13.90 5.85 7.84
CA GLU A 30 -13.03 6.64 6.98
C GLU A 30 -13.10 6.15 5.54
N GLY A 31 -12.69 6.98 4.60
CA GLY A 31 -12.55 6.64 3.20
C GLY A 31 -11.07 6.60 2.80
N ASP A 32 -10.68 5.56 2.10
CA ASP A 32 -9.33 5.39 1.59
C ASP A 32 -9.29 5.52 0.07
N LEU A 33 -8.35 6.31 -0.44
CA LEU A 33 -8.01 6.29 -1.85
C LEU A 33 -7.26 4.98 -2.16
N THR A 34 -7.82 4.17 -3.04
CA THR A 34 -7.32 2.81 -3.29
C THR A 34 -7.06 2.61 -4.78
N LEU A 35 -5.89 2.07 -5.10
CA LEU A 35 -5.42 1.81 -6.45
C LEU A 35 -4.70 0.47 -6.48
N ALA A 36 -4.85 -0.29 -7.56
CA ALA A 36 -4.04 -1.49 -7.74
C ALA A 36 -2.56 -1.11 -7.88
N ALA A 37 -1.69 -1.78 -7.13
CA ALA A 37 -0.29 -1.38 -7.00
C ALA A 37 0.46 -1.36 -8.34
N GLU A 38 0.08 -2.21 -9.29
CA GLU A 38 0.69 -2.22 -10.64
C GLU A 38 0.50 -0.89 -11.40
N PHE A 39 -0.51 -0.10 -11.03
CA PHE A 39 -0.80 1.21 -11.61
C PHE A 39 -0.26 2.37 -10.77
N ALA A 40 0.53 2.11 -9.74
CA ALA A 40 1.13 3.14 -8.92
C ALA A 40 2.22 3.89 -9.70
N THR A 41 1.86 5.10 -10.14
CA THR A 41 2.76 6.05 -10.80
C THR A 41 3.12 7.19 -9.85
N PRO A 42 4.17 7.99 -10.14
CA PRO A 42 4.44 9.20 -9.35
C PRO A 42 3.22 10.14 -9.25
N ASP A 43 2.47 10.31 -10.33
CA ASP A 43 1.28 11.16 -10.34
C ASP A 43 0.17 10.61 -9.44
N ALA A 44 -0.05 9.29 -9.45
CA ALA A 44 -1.05 8.64 -8.59
C ALA A 44 -0.68 8.79 -7.11
N ILE A 45 0.58 8.57 -6.75
CA ILE A 45 1.06 8.73 -5.38
C ILE A 45 0.98 10.20 -4.94
N ASN A 46 1.34 11.13 -5.81
CA ASN A 46 1.20 12.56 -5.53
C ASN A 46 -0.27 12.94 -5.31
N PHE A 47 -1.18 12.42 -6.11
CA PHE A 47 -2.61 12.63 -5.93
C PHE A 47 -3.08 12.15 -4.55
N MET A 48 -2.68 10.95 -4.15
CA MET A 48 -3.00 10.40 -2.82
C MET A 48 -2.47 11.31 -1.70
N ALA A 49 -1.21 11.75 -1.80
CA ALA A 49 -0.59 12.59 -0.79
C ALA A 49 -1.26 13.97 -0.67
N VAL A 50 -1.62 14.58 -1.79
CA VAL A 50 -2.22 15.92 -1.83
C VAL A 50 -3.68 15.90 -1.37
N HIS A 51 -4.46 14.97 -1.87
CA HIS A 51 -5.91 14.93 -1.66
C HIS A 51 -6.35 13.99 -0.55
N GLY A 52 -5.70 12.83 -0.43
CA GLY A 52 -5.99 11.85 0.62
C GLY A 52 -5.34 12.20 1.95
N ARG A 53 -4.17 12.81 1.90
CA ARG A 53 -3.34 13.07 3.09
C ARG A 53 -3.00 11.78 3.83
N GLY A 54 -2.71 11.80 5.10
CA GLY A 54 -2.41 10.58 5.85
C GLY A 54 -1.20 9.80 5.32
N LEU A 55 -1.22 8.48 5.50
CA LEU A 55 -0.14 7.58 5.08
C LEU A 55 -0.49 6.87 3.76
N VAL A 56 0.49 6.82 2.86
CA VAL A 56 0.42 5.93 1.70
C VAL A 56 0.92 4.55 2.14
N CYS A 57 0.04 3.57 2.08
CA CYS A 57 0.31 2.19 2.49
C CYS A 57 0.29 1.24 1.29
N LEU A 58 0.96 0.11 1.42
CA LEU A 58 1.01 -0.95 0.40
C LEU A 58 0.49 -2.25 0.99
N ALA A 59 -0.76 -2.59 0.71
CA ALA A 59 -1.33 -3.86 1.14
C ALA A 59 -0.77 -4.99 0.29
N LEU A 60 -0.15 -5.97 0.93
CA LEU A 60 0.51 -7.11 0.30
C LEU A 60 -0.07 -8.41 0.82
N ALA A 61 -0.27 -9.37 -0.08
CA ALA A 61 -0.63 -10.73 0.31
C ALA A 61 0.44 -11.34 1.23
N PRO A 62 0.06 -12.27 2.16
CA PRO A 62 1.01 -12.89 3.08
C PRO A 62 2.24 -13.50 2.38
N GLU A 63 2.05 -14.13 1.23
CA GLU A 63 3.12 -14.76 0.46
C GLU A 63 4.16 -13.75 -0.02
N ILE A 64 3.72 -12.54 -0.38
CA ILE A 64 4.62 -11.46 -0.81
C ILE A 64 5.40 -10.94 0.40
N CYS A 65 4.73 -10.74 1.53
CA CYS A 65 5.40 -10.33 2.77
C CYS A 65 6.47 -11.35 3.18
N ASP A 66 6.16 -12.63 3.11
CA ASP A 66 7.08 -13.72 3.47
C ASP A 66 8.27 -13.77 2.50
N ARG A 67 8.01 -13.66 1.20
CA ARG A 67 9.06 -13.65 0.16
C ARG A 67 10.02 -12.46 0.35
N LEU A 68 9.49 -11.30 0.71
CA LEU A 68 10.28 -10.10 0.93
C LEU A 68 10.87 -10.02 2.34
N ASN A 69 10.59 -11.02 3.16
CA ASN A 69 11.03 -11.05 4.56
C ASN A 69 10.64 -9.78 5.32
N LEU A 70 9.34 -9.42 5.25
CA LEU A 70 8.77 -8.26 5.91
C LEU A 70 8.12 -8.66 7.25
N PRO A 71 8.80 -8.47 8.37
CA PRO A 71 8.20 -8.72 9.68
C PRO A 71 7.19 -7.61 10.03
N LEU A 72 6.30 -7.90 10.95
CA LEU A 72 5.44 -6.89 11.55
C LEU A 72 6.30 -5.81 12.22
N MET A 73 5.89 -4.55 12.07
CA MET A 73 6.54 -3.40 12.69
C MET A 73 6.57 -3.51 14.22
N SER A 74 5.53 -4.10 14.80
CA SER A 74 5.44 -4.37 16.22
C SER A 74 5.12 -5.83 16.46
N GLN A 75 5.91 -6.49 17.31
CA GLN A 75 5.62 -7.84 17.77
C GLN A 75 4.42 -7.88 18.73
N ARG A 76 4.13 -6.76 19.37
CA ARG A 76 3.04 -6.60 20.32
C ARG A 76 2.13 -5.47 19.86
N ASN A 77 1.17 -5.80 18.97
CA ASN A 77 0.24 -4.83 18.45
C ASN A 77 -0.84 -4.52 19.48
N THR A 78 -0.81 -3.30 20.01
CA THR A 78 -1.77 -2.78 20.97
C THR A 78 -2.71 -1.74 20.38
N SER A 79 -2.67 -1.55 19.03
CA SER A 79 -3.55 -0.58 18.37
C SER A 79 -5.02 -1.01 18.43
N GLN A 80 -5.92 -0.04 18.41
CA GLN A 80 -7.35 -0.26 18.57
C GLN A 80 -7.93 -1.26 17.54
N PHE A 81 -7.47 -1.18 16.28
CA PHE A 81 -7.98 -2.04 15.21
C PHE A 81 -7.01 -3.14 14.80
N GLY A 82 -5.85 -3.23 15.45
CA GLY A 82 -4.86 -4.27 15.20
C GLY A 82 -4.28 -4.26 13.78
N THR A 83 -4.21 -3.10 13.12
CA THR A 83 -3.68 -2.98 11.77
C THR A 83 -2.29 -3.59 11.65
N ALA A 84 -2.11 -4.51 10.72
CA ALA A 84 -0.89 -5.31 10.57
C ALA A 84 0.19 -4.55 9.77
N PHE A 85 0.66 -3.43 10.28
CA PHE A 85 1.80 -2.72 9.71
C PHE A 85 3.04 -3.60 9.75
N CYS A 86 3.72 -3.69 8.60
CA CYS A 86 5.03 -4.29 8.50
C CYS A 86 6.13 -3.22 8.62
N GLU A 87 7.37 -3.68 8.69
CA GLU A 87 8.55 -2.83 8.65
C GLU A 87 8.51 -1.93 7.41
N ALA A 88 8.71 -0.62 7.60
CA ALA A 88 8.69 0.35 6.51
C ALA A 88 9.86 0.13 5.55
N ILE A 89 9.65 0.38 4.28
CA ILE A 89 10.61 0.08 3.21
C ILE A 89 10.81 1.26 2.26
N ASP A 90 11.97 1.26 1.61
CA ASP A 90 12.27 1.99 0.40
C ASP A 90 12.84 1.02 -0.64
N ALA A 91 12.84 1.37 -1.93
CA ALA A 91 13.63 0.63 -2.90
C ALA A 91 15.13 0.81 -2.58
N ALA A 92 15.92 -0.26 -2.71
CA ALA A 92 17.37 -0.19 -2.48
C ALA A 92 18.08 0.69 -3.52
N GLU A 93 17.53 0.73 -4.73
CA GLU A 93 18.11 1.48 -5.86
C GLU A 93 17.04 2.28 -6.62
N GLY A 94 17.46 3.35 -7.27
CA GLY A 94 16.60 4.16 -8.13
C GLY A 94 15.73 5.16 -7.36
N VAL A 95 16.10 5.49 -6.14
CA VAL A 95 15.44 6.49 -5.29
C VAL A 95 16.43 7.51 -4.78
N THR A 96 15.94 8.65 -4.32
CA THR A 96 16.74 9.68 -3.63
C THR A 96 16.64 9.45 -2.11
N THR A 97 15.85 10.23 -1.40
CA THR A 97 15.65 10.04 0.05
C THR A 97 14.55 9.04 0.40
N GLY A 98 13.74 8.63 -0.58
CA GLY A 98 12.65 7.67 -0.42
C GLY A 98 11.26 8.27 -0.25
N ILE A 99 11.16 9.55 0.13
CA ILE A 99 9.85 10.16 0.50
C ILE A 99 9.10 10.78 -0.68
N SER A 100 9.75 11.14 -1.78
CA SER A 100 9.07 11.76 -2.91
C SER A 100 8.00 10.83 -3.50
N ALA A 101 7.03 11.38 -4.21
CA ALA A 101 6.03 10.58 -4.92
C ALA A 101 6.70 9.63 -5.91
N ALA A 102 7.73 10.07 -6.62
CA ALA A 102 8.49 9.24 -7.53
C ALA A 102 9.22 8.09 -6.80
N ASP A 103 9.85 8.38 -5.68
CA ASP A 103 10.56 7.37 -4.87
C ASP A 103 9.60 6.34 -4.31
N ARG A 104 8.47 6.75 -3.76
CA ARG A 104 7.46 5.82 -3.22
C ARG A 104 6.82 4.98 -4.32
N ALA A 105 6.51 5.56 -5.48
CA ALA A 105 6.04 4.79 -6.64
C ALA A 105 7.08 3.75 -7.08
N ARG A 106 8.36 4.10 -7.11
CA ARG A 106 9.45 3.16 -7.41
C ARG A 106 9.49 2.02 -6.39
N THR A 107 9.38 2.32 -5.12
CA THR A 107 9.38 1.31 -4.05
C THR A 107 8.23 0.32 -4.22
N ILE A 108 7.03 0.80 -4.54
CA ILE A 108 5.88 -0.05 -4.82
C ILE A 108 6.16 -0.99 -5.99
N GLN A 109 6.65 -0.48 -7.12
CA GLN A 109 6.95 -1.29 -8.30
C GLN A 109 8.01 -2.35 -8.04
N VAL A 110 9.03 -2.02 -7.25
CA VAL A 110 10.06 -2.98 -6.85
C VAL A 110 9.46 -4.08 -5.97
N ALA A 111 8.66 -3.73 -4.97
CA ALA A 111 8.10 -4.68 -4.03
C ALA A 111 7.13 -5.68 -4.68
N ILE A 112 6.35 -5.27 -5.67
CA ILE A 112 5.36 -6.13 -6.34
C ILE A 112 5.92 -6.89 -7.54
N ALA A 113 7.15 -6.63 -7.94
CA ALA A 113 7.76 -7.34 -9.06
C ALA A 113 7.75 -8.86 -8.82
N PRO A 114 7.42 -9.69 -9.84
CA PRO A 114 7.30 -11.14 -9.66
C PRO A 114 8.56 -11.82 -9.11
N ASN A 115 9.72 -11.26 -9.39
CA ASN A 115 11.04 -11.75 -8.97
C ASN A 115 11.66 -10.91 -7.85
N ALA A 116 10.86 -10.10 -7.14
CA ALA A 116 11.35 -9.26 -6.06
C ALA A 116 12.03 -10.09 -4.96
N HIS A 117 13.17 -9.59 -4.49
CA HIS A 117 14.01 -10.22 -3.48
C HIS A 117 14.17 -9.27 -2.29
N PRO A 118 14.37 -9.75 -1.06
CA PRO A 118 14.58 -8.88 0.10
C PRO A 118 15.68 -7.84 -0.09
N ALA A 119 16.75 -8.16 -0.82
CA ALA A 119 17.85 -7.25 -1.10
C ALA A 119 17.49 -6.08 -2.04
N ASP A 120 16.34 -6.16 -2.74
CA ASP A 120 15.84 -5.06 -3.57
C ASP A 120 15.24 -3.92 -2.76
N LEU A 121 15.06 -4.13 -1.46
CA LEU A 121 14.50 -3.19 -0.52
C LEU A 121 15.51 -2.75 0.53
N ALA A 122 15.43 -1.48 0.91
CA ALA A 122 16.14 -0.92 2.06
C ALA A 122 15.16 -0.74 3.24
N ARG A 123 15.66 -0.81 4.45
CA ARG A 123 14.89 -0.71 5.71
C ARG A 123 15.69 0.08 6.74
N PRO A 124 15.03 0.99 7.49
CA PRO A 124 13.63 1.42 7.37
C PRO A 124 13.39 2.25 6.11
N GLY A 125 12.15 2.67 5.90
CA GLY A 125 11.79 3.45 4.72
C GLY A 125 10.54 4.29 4.90
N HIS A 126 9.97 4.74 3.77
CA HIS A 126 8.86 5.69 3.73
C HIS A 126 7.57 5.07 3.15
N MET A 127 7.63 3.84 2.67
CA MET A 127 6.45 3.06 2.32
C MET A 127 6.10 2.10 3.43
N PHE A 128 4.82 2.02 3.75
CA PHE A 128 4.29 1.25 4.87
C PHE A 128 3.54 0.03 4.36
N PRO A 129 4.18 -1.16 4.31
CA PRO A 129 3.49 -2.37 3.93
C PRO A 129 2.48 -2.78 5.01
N LEU A 130 1.35 -3.29 4.54
CA LEU A 130 0.33 -3.93 5.39
C LEU A 130 0.24 -5.40 4.99
N ARG A 131 0.30 -6.29 5.98
CA ARG A 131 0.07 -7.70 5.74
C ARG A 131 -1.43 -7.93 5.63
N ALA A 132 -1.91 -8.20 4.41
CA ALA A 132 -3.32 -8.48 4.18
C ALA A 132 -3.70 -9.85 4.77
N ARG A 133 -4.98 -10.01 5.10
CA ARG A 133 -5.56 -11.32 5.44
C ARG A 133 -5.93 -12.05 4.15
N GLU A 134 -6.02 -13.36 4.24
CA GLU A 134 -6.60 -14.15 3.16
C GLU A 134 -8.07 -13.74 2.96
N GLY A 135 -8.45 -13.53 1.70
CA GLY A 135 -9.80 -13.13 1.30
C GLY A 135 -10.71 -14.30 0.99
#